data_975a5ea6955852b3f339ea9787e0a076
#
_entry.id   975a5ea6955852b3f339ea9787e0a076
#
_cell.length_a   1.000
_cell.length_b   1.000
_cell.length_c   1.000
_cell.angle_alpha   90.00
_cell.angle_beta   90.00
_cell.angle_gamma   90.00
#
_symmetry.space_group_name_H-M   'P 1'
#
loop_
_entity.id
_entity.type
_entity.pdbx_description
1 polymer ?
#
loop_
_entity_poly.entity_id
_entity_poly.type
_entity_poly.pdbx_seq_one_letter_code
_entity_poly.pdbx_strand_id
1 'polypeptide(L)'
;MTAGDILDYAYTGAAQTVVLPPGRYRLECWGAQGGYRSNTAYGGKGGYSVGELTLNEETTLYVQVGGSGNTGKTSGGYNGGGKRSTYNGGGGGTDIRIGQDDLYARVIVAGGGGSDGASSKAGMYGGGESGGTNTANYGTGGGGGTQTAGGAGGSGNSGTFGVGGEGLYRSSGYGGAGGGGWYGGGGAYPDSSGDDDRGGGGGSGFVWTGSNAPTGYLLGSEYHLANASTTAGSASFMGPTGTAETGHSGDGYARITVLEVFPQGPETPTNFHQTAKDYFSLGLAWDAAADATGYRLYRDGALLATLTGTSYTDSDVEPGESYRYSLIAYNADGDSDPAALTASTLEGFAFRTITFSDAVFSINPCDINAKTVLSLSAAETVLILEPEAWYSGDLYSGEV
;
A
#
# COMPACT_ATOMS: atom_id res chain seq x y z
N MET A 1 4.46 8.83 11.66
CA MET A 1 5.85 8.31 11.51
C MET A 1 6.77 9.47 11.22
N THR A 2 8.02 9.38 11.66
CA THR A 2 9.06 10.41 11.43
C THR A 2 10.33 9.76 10.90
N ALA A 3 11.17 10.52 10.24
CA ALA A 3 12.48 10.02 9.81
C ALA A 3 13.29 9.49 10.99
N GLY A 4 13.87 8.30 10.86
CA GLY A 4 14.58 7.59 11.91
C GLY A 4 13.75 6.55 12.69
N ASP A 5 12.42 6.54 12.54
CA ASP A 5 11.58 5.49 13.14
C ASP A 5 11.94 4.12 12.58
N ILE A 6 11.96 3.12 13.45
CA ILE A 6 12.29 1.73 13.10
C ILE A 6 11.09 0.84 13.45
N LEU A 7 10.63 0.09 12.48
CA LEU A 7 9.59 -0.93 12.62
C LEU A 7 10.22 -2.31 12.49
N ASP A 8 10.24 -3.04 13.59
CA ASP A 8 10.87 -4.36 13.70
C ASP A 8 9.81 -5.48 13.69
N TYR A 9 10.06 -6.53 12.91
CA TYR A 9 9.17 -7.66 12.73
C TYR A 9 9.90 -8.96 13.06
N ALA A 10 9.61 -9.51 14.23
CA ALA A 10 10.03 -10.85 14.60
C ALA A 10 9.05 -11.89 14.04
N TYR A 11 9.48 -13.15 14.06
CA TYR A 11 8.65 -14.28 13.64
C TYR A 11 7.41 -14.46 14.54
N THR A 12 6.24 -14.57 13.90
CA THR A 12 4.94 -14.81 14.56
C THR A 12 4.22 -16.06 14.04
N GLY A 13 4.66 -16.60 12.91
CA GLY A 13 3.98 -17.69 12.21
C GLY A 13 2.77 -17.24 11.39
N ALA A 14 2.60 -15.95 11.17
CA ALA A 14 1.53 -15.34 10.37
C ALA A 14 2.05 -14.07 9.67
N ALA A 15 1.32 -13.61 8.65
CA ALA A 15 1.53 -12.32 8.02
C ALA A 15 1.35 -11.18 9.02
N GLN A 16 2.21 -10.18 8.96
CA GLN A 16 2.11 -8.93 9.70
C GLN A 16 1.92 -7.80 8.70
N THR A 17 1.06 -6.82 9.02
CA THR A 17 0.73 -5.74 8.10
C THR A 17 1.14 -4.39 8.66
N VAL A 18 1.49 -3.47 7.76
CA VAL A 18 1.72 -2.07 8.09
C VAL A 18 1.23 -1.20 6.95
N VAL A 19 0.64 -0.05 7.28
CA VAL A 19 0.31 1.00 6.32
C VAL A 19 1.36 2.09 6.46
N LEU A 20 2.03 2.41 5.36
CA LEU A 20 3.09 3.42 5.31
C LEU A 20 2.60 4.63 4.51
N PRO A 21 2.77 5.87 5.04
CA PRO A 21 2.50 7.09 4.26
C PRO A 21 3.49 7.23 3.11
N PRO A 22 3.25 8.16 2.17
CA PRO A 22 4.25 8.54 1.18
C PRO A 22 5.58 8.91 1.82
N GLY A 23 6.67 8.38 1.25
CA GLY A 23 7.99 8.55 1.87
C GLY A 23 9.06 7.63 1.29
N ARG A 24 10.23 7.64 1.90
CA ARG A 24 11.34 6.74 1.59
C ARG A 24 11.62 5.82 2.78
N TYR A 25 11.80 4.55 2.49
CA TYR A 25 11.91 3.48 3.48
C TYR A 25 13.05 2.55 3.13
N ARG A 26 13.88 2.20 4.10
CA ARG A 26 14.84 1.12 3.96
C ARG A 26 14.20 -0.17 4.46
N LEU A 27 14.13 -1.15 3.57
CA LEU A 27 13.61 -2.49 3.85
C LEU A 27 14.80 -3.45 4.05
N GLU A 28 14.74 -4.23 5.09
CA GLU A 28 15.77 -5.24 5.43
C GLU A 28 15.08 -6.55 5.80
N CYS A 29 15.55 -7.65 5.21
CA CYS A 29 15.04 -8.99 5.48
C CYS A 29 16.21 -9.94 5.80
N TRP A 30 16.02 -10.78 6.81
CA TRP A 30 16.90 -11.88 7.17
C TRP A 30 16.14 -13.18 7.05
N GLY A 31 16.62 -14.12 6.23
CA GLY A 31 15.99 -15.42 6.05
C GLY A 31 16.19 -16.33 7.26
N ALA A 32 15.31 -17.30 7.44
CA ALA A 32 15.40 -18.22 8.56
C ALA A 32 16.45 -19.32 8.37
N GLN A 33 16.96 -19.84 9.47
CA GLN A 33 17.87 -20.99 9.47
C GLN A 33 17.14 -22.30 9.17
N GLY A 34 17.74 -23.17 8.38
CA GLY A 34 17.28 -24.54 8.19
C GLY A 34 17.42 -25.39 9.46
N GLY A 35 16.60 -26.41 9.56
CA GLY A 35 16.60 -27.32 10.70
C GLY A 35 17.86 -28.15 10.81
N TYR A 36 18.16 -28.56 12.03
CA TYR A 36 19.33 -29.41 12.37
C TYR A 36 18.95 -30.43 13.43
N ARG A 37 19.60 -31.61 13.41
CA ARG A 37 19.30 -32.70 14.32
C ARG A 37 20.02 -32.61 15.65
N SER A 38 21.32 -32.35 15.64
CA SER A 38 22.19 -32.42 16.83
C SER A 38 23.04 -31.19 17.08
N ASN A 39 23.33 -30.40 16.07
CA ASN A 39 24.21 -29.23 16.18
C ASN A 39 23.67 -28.10 15.28
N THR A 40 23.49 -26.92 15.88
CA THR A 40 23.03 -25.71 15.19
C THR A 40 23.85 -25.34 13.96
N ALA A 41 25.12 -25.69 13.94
CA ALA A 41 26.02 -25.43 12.82
C ALA A 41 25.66 -26.21 11.54
N TYR A 42 24.83 -27.26 11.63
CA TYR A 42 24.47 -28.09 10.50
C TYR A 42 23.21 -27.59 9.78
N GLY A 43 22.36 -26.77 10.40
CA GLY A 43 21.31 -26.07 9.68
C GLY A 43 21.88 -24.95 8.83
N GLY A 44 21.55 -24.93 7.54
CA GLY A 44 21.96 -23.85 6.63
C GLY A 44 21.51 -22.50 7.17
N LYS A 45 22.38 -21.51 7.13
CA LYS A 45 22.07 -20.15 7.59
C LYS A 45 21.22 -19.41 6.57
N GLY A 46 20.32 -18.54 7.06
CA GLY A 46 19.55 -17.64 6.21
C GLY A 46 20.41 -16.53 5.62
N GLY A 47 20.00 -16.02 4.46
CA GLY A 47 20.62 -14.88 3.80
C GLY A 47 20.06 -13.54 4.28
N TYR A 48 20.52 -12.47 3.65
CA TYR A 48 20.11 -11.09 3.92
C TYR A 48 19.77 -10.38 2.62
N SER A 49 18.74 -9.54 2.64
CA SER A 49 18.39 -8.65 1.53
C SER A 49 18.03 -7.27 2.05
N VAL A 50 18.44 -6.24 1.31
CA VAL A 50 18.21 -4.84 1.66
C VAL A 50 17.90 -4.01 0.42
N GLY A 51 17.11 -2.95 0.56
CA GLY A 51 16.85 -1.97 -0.49
C GLY A 51 16.04 -0.80 0.03
N GLU A 52 16.01 0.28 -0.73
CA GLU A 52 15.26 1.50 -0.41
C GLU A 52 14.04 1.60 -1.33
N LEU A 53 12.87 1.64 -0.71
CA LEU A 53 11.56 1.80 -1.36
C LEU A 53 11.11 3.26 -1.28
N THR A 54 10.62 3.80 -2.39
CA THR A 54 9.91 5.09 -2.42
C THR A 54 8.43 4.83 -2.64
N LEU A 55 7.59 5.39 -1.78
CA LEU A 55 6.13 5.37 -1.89
C LEU A 55 5.63 6.77 -2.16
N ASN A 56 4.83 6.96 -3.19
CA ASN A 56 4.22 8.24 -3.55
C ASN A 56 2.78 8.38 -3.03
N GLU A 57 2.21 7.29 -2.48
CA GLU A 57 0.88 7.23 -1.89
C GLU A 57 0.89 6.33 -0.65
N GLU A 58 -0.12 6.45 0.20
CA GLU A 58 -0.30 5.56 1.33
C GLU A 58 -0.43 4.11 0.85
N THR A 59 0.42 3.23 1.37
CA THR A 59 0.57 1.88 0.85
C THR A 59 0.60 0.84 1.96
N THR A 60 -0.19 -0.23 1.80
CA THR A 60 -0.17 -1.38 2.70
C THR A 60 0.94 -2.34 2.31
N LEU A 61 1.78 -2.71 3.27
CA LEU A 61 2.80 -3.74 3.14
C LEU A 61 2.45 -4.95 4.00
N TYR A 62 2.73 -6.15 3.48
CA TYR A 62 2.61 -7.42 4.17
C TYR A 62 4.01 -7.98 4.42
N VAL A 63 4.36 -8.19 5.69
CA VAL A 63 5.66 -8.69 6.12
C VAL A 63 5.52 -10.15 6.52
N GLN A 64 6.19 -11.02 5.77
CA GLN A 64 6.22 -12.46 6.01
C GLN A 64 7.59 -12.86 6.57
N VAL A 65 7.66 -13.13 7.85
CA VAL A 65 8.91 -13.50 8.51
C VAL A 65 9.06 -15.00 8.53
N GLY A 66 10.13 -15.51 7.94
CA GLY A 66 10.40 -16.93 7.84
C GLY A 66 10.56 -17.61 9.21
N GLY A 67 9.96 -18.78 9.38
CA GLY A 67 10.21 -19.61 10.54
C GLY A 67 11.43 -20.50 10.34
N SER A 68 12.19 -20.77 11.41
CA SER A 68 13.29 -21.75 11.36
C SER A 68 12.77 -23.16 11.11
N GLY A 69 13.55 -23.95 10.41
CA GLY A 69 13.25 -25.37 10.21
C GLY A 69 13.39 -26.24 11.46
N ASN A 70 13.82 -25.68 12.57
CA ASN A 70 14.20 -26.42 13.80
C ASN A 70 13.06 -26.48 14.83
N THR A 71 11.85 -26.81 14.40
CA THR A 71 10.67 -26.82 15.27
C THR A 71 10.34 -28.22 15.84
N GLY A 72 11.15 -29.24 15.57
CA GLY A 72 10.84 -30.63 15.92
C GLY A 72 9.63 -31.20 15.19
N LYS A 73 9.13 -30.51 14.16
CA LYS A 73 7.99 -30.88 13.36
C LYS A 73 8.44 -31.29 11.95
N THR A 74 7.70 -32.19 11.36
CA THR A 74 7.87 -32.61 9.95
C THR A 74 7.53 -31.52 8.93
N SER A 75 6.85 -30.45 9.36
CA SER A 75 6.63 -29.26 8.53
C SER A 75 7.91 -28.43 8.43
N GLY A 76 8.22 -27.90 7.24
CA GLY A 76 9.25 -26.87 7.07
C GLY A 76 8.92 -25.58 7.85
N GLY A 77 9.90 -24.69 7.93
CA GLY A 77 9.72 -23.37 8.50
C GLY A 77 8.62 -22.59 7.75
N TYR A 78 7.88 -21.76 8.48
CA TYR A 78 6.85 -20.89 7.91
C TYR A 78 7.42 -20.04 6.77
N ASN A 79 6.59 -19.70 5.81
CA ASN A 79 6.90 -18.99 4.58
C ASN A 79 7.90 -19.77 3.68
N GLY A 80 7.50 -21.00 3.35
CA GLY A 80 8.06 -21.76 2.25
C GLY A 80 9.22 -22.71 2.56
N GLY A 81 9.59 -22.94 3.81
CA GLY A 81 10.55 -23.99 4.14
C GLY A 81 10.07 -25.38 3.69
N GLY A 82 10.95 -26.17 3.05
CA GLY A 82 10.63 -27.51 2.59
C GLY A 82 10.33 -28.47 3.74
N LYS A 83 9.41 -29.40 3.53
CA LYS A 83 9.03 -30.45 4.51
C LYS A 83 10.09 -31.52 4.60
N ARG A 84 10.07 -32.27 5.70
CA ARG A 84 10.83 -33.51 5.87
C ARG A 84 10.01 -34.54 6.62
N SER A 85 10.07 -35.80 6.19
CA SER A 85 9.18 -36.85 6.68
C SER A 85 9.44 -37.28 8.13
N THR A 86 10.60 -37.00 8.69
CA THR A 86 11.01 -37.57 10.00
C THR A 86 11.68 -36.60 10.98
N TYR A 87 12.17 -35.47 10.54
CA TYR A 87 12.91 -34.48 11.35
C TYR A 87 12.68 -33.05 10.83
N ASN A 88 13.52 -32.12 11.28
CA ASN A 88 13.44 -30.69 10.97
C ASN A 88 13.53 -30.37 9.47
N GLY A 89 12.70 -29.47 8.99
CA GLY A 89 12.62 -29.05 7.59
C GLY A 89 13.58 -27.91 7.22
N GLY A 90 13.45 -27.38 6.02
CA GLY A 90 14.14 -26.17 5.57
C GLY A 90 13.63 -24.92 6.31
N GLY A 91 14.46 -23.88 6.42
CA GLY A 91 14.07 -22.57 6.92
C GLY A 91 13.19 -21.82 5.91
N GLY A 92 12.26 -21.01 6.37
CA GLY A 92 11.44 -20.15 5.51
C GLY A 92 12.20 -18.94 4.97
N GLY A 93 11.76 -18.39 3.86
CA GLY A 93 12.18 -17.07 3.40
C GLY A 93 11.53 -15.97 4.23
N THR A 94 12.18 -14.82 4.34
CA THR A 94 11.54 -13.59 4.85
C THR A 94 11.34 -12.64 3.70
N ASP A 95 10.12 -12.12 3.54
CA ASP A 95 9.79 -11.22 2.44
C ASP A 95 8.83 -10.10 2.85
N ILE A 96 8.82 -9.04 2.04
CA ILE A 96 7.86 -7.95 2.13
C ILE A 96 7.11 -7.85 0.80
N ARG A 97 5.77 -7.74 0.89
CA ARG A 97 4.84 -7.68 -0.24
C ARG A 97 4.12 -6.35 -0.23
N ILE A 98 3.77 -5.84 -1.41
CA ILE A 98 3.10 -4.55 -1.56
C ILE A 98 1.68 -4.74 -2.07
N GLY A 99 0.72 -4.08 -1.42
CA GLY A 99 -0.69 -4.00 -1.83
C GLY A 99 -1.50 -5.27 -1.59
N GLN A 100 -0.90 -6.45 -1.71
CA GLN A 100 -1.58 -7.73 -1.51
C GLN A 100 -0.64 -8.82 -0.99
N ASP A 101 -1.20 -9.75 -0.22
CA ASP A 101 -0.45 -10.87 0.36
C ASP A 101 -0.30 -12.02 -0.66
N ASP A 102 0.45 -11.77 -1.73
CA ASP A 102 0.70 -12.71 -2.83
C ASP A 102 2.20 -12.88 -3.09
N LEU A 103 2.61 -14.08 -3.54
CA LEU A 103 4.02 -14.36 -3.88
C LEU A 103 4.53 -13.53 -5.07
N TYR A 104 3.65 -13.09 -5.96
CA TYR A 104 4.00 -12.22 -7.09
C TYR A 104 4.00 -10.73 -6.73
N ALA A 105 3.66 -10.37 -5.47
CA ALA A 105 3.74 -9.00 -4.94
C ALA A 105 4.97 -8.76 -4.03
N ARG A 106 5.94 -9.68 -3.99
CA ARG A 106 7.14 -9.59 -3.14
C ARG A 106 8.16 -8.61 -3.73
N VAL A 107 8.39 -7.50 -3.04
CA VAL A 107 9.40 -6.50 -3.46
C VAL A 107 10.82 -6.86 -3.04
N ILE A 108 10.95 -7.59 -1.91
CA ILE A 108 12.23 -8.02 -1.34
C ILE A 108 12.07 -9.40 -0.69
N VAL A 109 13.07 -10.26 -0.85
CA VAL A 109 13.11 -11.62 -0.27
C VAL A 109 14.50 -11.94 0.22
N ALA A 110 14.63 -12.40 1.46
CA ALA A 110 15.81 -13.06 1.97
C ALA A 110 15.57 -14.57 2.03
N GLY A 111 16.42 -15.35 1.37
CA GLY A 111 16.26 -16.80 1.30
C GLY A 111 16.61 -17.52 2.60
N GLY A 112 15.82 -18.53 2.94
CA GLY A 112 16.04 -19.42 4.07
C GLY A 112 17.05 -20.52 3.76
N GLY A 113 17.71 -21.07 4.80
CA GLY A 113 18.65 -22.16 4.68
C GLY A 113 18.01 -23.54 4.53
N GLY A 114 18.69 -24.47 3.85
CA GLY A 114 18.30 -25.88 3.81
C GLY A 114 18.54 -26.59 5.14
N SER A 115 17.80 -27.67 5.43
CA SER A 115 18.05 -28.47 6.62
C SER A 115 19.23 -29.42 6.44
N ASP A 116 19.78 -29.87 7.57
CA ASP A 116 20.83 -30.92 7.57
C ASP A 116 20.34 -32.25 6.97
N GLY A 117 21.28 -33.08 6.53
CA GLY A 117 21.07 -34.52 6.37
C GLY A 117 21.23 -35.20 7.75
N ALA A 118 21.27 -36.56 7.81
CA ALA A 118 21.73 -37.20 9.00
C ALA A 118 23.26 -37.12 9.11
N SER A 119 23.79 -37.35 10.33
CA SER A 119 25.22 -37.54 10.57
C SER A 119 26.17 -36.45 10.08
N SER A 120 25.95 -35.22 10.48
CA SER A 120 26.85 -34.07 10.22
C SER A 120 26.92 -33.53 8.78
N LYS A 121 25.96 -33.81 7.92
CA LYS A 121 25.90 -33.24 6.57
C LYS A 121 25.05 -31.94 6.58
N ALA A 122 25.77 -30.82 6.58
CA ALA A 122 25.14 -29.50 6.67
C ALA A 122 24.15 -29.20 5.53
N GLY A 123 23.05 -28.56 5.89
CA GLY A 123 22.17 -27.85 4.93
C GLY A 123 22.89 -26.63 4.33
N MET A 124 22.49 -26.24 3.17
CA MET A 124 23.11 -25.14 2.43
C MET A 124 22.49 -23.80 2.84
N TYR A 125 23.31 -22.76 2.78
CA TYR A 125 22.89 -21.39 3.09
C TYR A 125 21.84 -20.86 2.13
N GLY A 126 20.92 -20.02 2.61
CA GLY A 126 19.98 -19.26 1.80
C GLY A 126 20.52 -17.89 1.40
N GLY A 127 19.78 -17.18 0.58
CA GLY A 127 20.07 -15.82 0.15
C GLY A 127 21.09 -15.72 -0.98
N GLY A 128 21.45 -14.49 -1.29
CA GLY A 128 22.17 -14.20 -2.54
C GLY A 128 21.27 -14.39 -3.76
N GLU A 129 21.81 -14.13 -4.96
CA GLU A 129 21.09 -14.42 -6.22
C GLU A 129 20.84 -15.92 -6.39
N SER A 130 21.65 -16.74 -5.73
CA SER A 130 21.47 -18.20 -5.71
C SER A 130 21.73 -18.71 -4.31
N GLY A 131 20.83 -19.52 -3.80
CA GLY A 131 21.04 -20.27 -2.57
C GLY A 131 22.19 -21.27 -2.72
N GLY A 132 22.74 -21.71 -1.59
CA GLY A 132 23.81 -22.72 -1.57
C GLY A 132 23.36 -24.06 -2.18
N THR A 133 24.26 -24.69 -2.91
CA THR A 133 24.05 -26.00 -3.54
C THR A 133 24.95 -27.05 -2.87
N ASN A 134 24.39 -28.19 -2.54
CA ASN A 134 25.17 -29.36 -2.11
C ASN A 134 25.72 -30.09 -3.34
N THR A 135 27.02 -29.95 -3.60
CA THR A 135 27.69 -30.44 -4.81
C THR A 135 28.14 -31.90 -4.74
N ALA A 136 27.49 -32.72 -3.95
CA ALA A 136 27.89 -34.10 -3.81
C ALA A 136 27.80 -34.95 -5.10
N ASN A 137 28.73 -35.87 -5.26
CA ASN A 137 29.14 -36.58 -6.48
C ASN A 137 28.11 -37.47 -7.17
N TYR A 138 26.85 -37.57 -6.76
CA TYR A 138 25.87 -38.49 -7.36
C TYR A 138 24.45 -37.91 -7.55
N GLY A 139 24.34 -36.59 -7.64
CA GLY A 139 23.04 -35.93 -8.00
C GLY A 139 21.95 -36.07 -6.93
N THR A 140 22.29 -36.42 -5.70
CA THR A 140 21.35 -36.66 -4.59
C THR A 140 21.26 -35.50 -3.60
N GLY A 141 22.16 -34.51 -3.66
CA GLY A 141 22.13 -33.32 -2.82
C GLY A 141 21.09 -32.30 -3.30
N GLY A 142 20.65 -31.42 -2.41
CA GLY A 142 19.72 -30.31 -2.75
C GLY A 142 20.46 -29.17 -3.46
N GLY A 143 20.03 -28.81 -4.67
CA GLY A 143 20.48 -27.60 -5.40
C GLY A 143 19.94 -26.32 -4.76
N GLY A 144 20.67 -25.21 -4.91
CA GLY A 144 20.18 -23.88 -4.52
C GLY A 144 19.10 -23.37 -5.46
N GLY A 145 18.12 -22.62 -4.93
CA GLY A 145 17.21 -21.83 -5.74
C GLY A 145 17.94 -20.69 -6.44
N THR A 146 17.49 -20.28 -7.60
CA THR A 146 18.07 -19.21 -8.43
C THR A 146 17.07 -18.06 -8.62
N GLN A 147 17.39 -17.09 -9.50
CA GLN A 147 16.45 -16.03 -9.85
C GLN A 147 15.31 -16.50 -10.75
N THR A 148 15.44 -17.65 -11.42
CA THR A 148 14.51 -18.11 -12.46
C THR A 148 13.97 -19.51 -12.24
N ALA A 149 14.56 -20.27 -11.31
CA ALA A 149 14.15 -21.66 -11.09
C ALA A 149 14.41 -22.10 -9.65
N GLY A 150 13.62 -23.03 -9.16
CA GLY A 150 13.88 -23.77 -7.93
C GLY A 150 15.10 -24.65 -8.06
N GLY A 151 15.80 -24.86 -6.93
CA GLY A 151 16.95 -25.75 -6.85
C GLY A 151 16.57 -27.19 -7.21
N ALA A 152 17.40 -27.84 -8.00
CA ALA A 152 17.20 -29.26 -8.34
C ALA A 152 17.23 -30.13 -7.08
N GLY A 153 16.28 -31.03 -6.93
CA GLY A 153 16.20 -31.96 -5.81
C GLY A 153 16.43 -33.40 -6.23
N GLY A 154 16.96 -34.19 -5.29
CA GLY A 154 17.06 -35.62 -5.49
C GLY A 154 15.67 -36.28 -5.69
N SER A 155 15.56 -37.24 -6.63
CA SER A 155 14.31 -37.93 -6.94
C SER A 155 13.13 -37.00 -7.30
N GLY A 156 13.41 -35.85 -7.91
CA GLY A 156 12.39 -34.94 -8.36
C GLY A 156 11.83 -33.97 -7.31
N ASN A 157 12.39 -33.91 -6.10
CA ASN A 157 11.98 -32.97 -5.05
C ASN A 157 12.67 -31.61 -5.20
N SER A 158 12.53 -31.03 -6.36
CA SER A 158 13.03 -29.67 -6.64
C SER A 158 12.26 -28.63 -5.86
N GLY A 159 12.93 -27.51 -5.55
CA GLY A 159 12.26 -26.33 -5.09
C GLY A 159 11.37 -25.72 -6.16
N THR A 160 10.44 -24.86 -5.77
CA THR A 160 9.54 -24.12 -6.65
C THR A 160 9.55 -22.64 -6.29
N PHE A 161 8.74 -21.86 -6.98
CA PHE A 161 8.56 -20.43 -6.63
C PHE A 161 8.02 -20.29 -5.21
N GLY A 162 8.80 -19.68 -4.34
CA GLY A 162 8.49 -19.49 -2.92
C GLY A 162 8.82 -20.66 -2.00
N VAL A 163 8.89 -21.91 -2.50
CA VAL A 163 8.85 -23.11 -1.64
C VAL A 163 10.03 -24.05 -1.88
N GLY A 164 10.69 -24.47 -0.80
CA GLY A 164 11.75 -25.48 -0.79
C GLY A 164 11.23 -26.90 -1.05
N GLY A 165 12.08 -27.71 -1.70
CA GLY A 165 11.80 -29.12 -1.97
C GLY A 165 11.82 -29.98 -0.71
N GLU A 166 11.06 -31.07 -0.74
CA GLU A 166 10.96 -32.01 0.38
C GLU A 166 12.21 -32.86 0.55
N GLY A 167 12.69 -32.98 1.79
CA GLY A 167 13.75 -33.89 2.18
C GLY A 167 13.21 -35.32 2.36
N LEU A 168 13.76 -36.29 1.66
CA LEU A 168 13.26 -37.67 1.66
C LEU A 168 14.05 -38.59 2.59
N TYR A 169 13.37 -39.65 3.00
CA TYR A 169 13.94 -40.78 3.76
C TYR A 169 14.05 -42.02 2.86
N ARG A 170 15.17 -42.74 2.97
CA ARG A 170 15.32 -44.02 2.32
C ARG A 170 16.15 -44.98 3.21
N SER A 171 15.61 -46.14 3.51
CA SER A 171 16.27 -47.22 4.30
C SER A 171 16.78 -46.70 5.66
N SER A 172 18.01 -46.23 5.74
CA SER A 172 18.64 -45.67 6.96
C SER A 172 19.14 -44.23 6.75
N GLY A 173 19.06 -43.70 5.54
CA GLY A 173 19.55 -42.37 5.19
C GLY A 173 18.46 -41.27 5.19
N TYR A 174 18.86 -40.06 5.54
CA TYR A 174 17.97 -38.89 5.63
C TYR A 174 18.46 -37.76 4.73
N GLY A 175 17.67 -37.39 3.74
CA GLY A 175 17.91 -36.19 2.93
C GLY A 175 17.36 -34.92 3.61
N GLY A 176 18.12 -33.85 3.59
CA GLY A 176 17.69 -32.53 4.08
C GLY A 176 16.67 -31.89 3.17
N ALA A 177 15.79 -31.09 3.72
CA ALA A 177 14.80 -30.32 2.97
C ALA A 177 15.37 -28.97 2.50
N GLY A 178 14.89 -28.45 1.37
CA GLY A 178 15.29 -27.16 0.81
C GLY A 178 14.75 -25.98 1.61
N GLY A 179 15.46 -24.85 1.63
CA GLY A 179 15.01 -23.58 2.20
C GLY A 179 14.00 -22.87 1.28
N GLY A 180 13.11 -22.07 1.85
CA GLY A 180 12.22 -21.16 1.13
C GLY A 180 12.97 -19.91 0.61
N GLY A 181 12.38 -19.15 -0.29
CA GLY A 181 12.99 -17.95 -0.84
C GLY A 181 12.24 -17.38 -2.03
N TRP A 182 12.91 -16.59 -2.88
CA TRP A 182 12.33 -16.22 -4.17
C TRP A 182 11.99 -17.46 -4.99
N TYR A 183 13.01 -18.31 -5.20
CA TYR A 183 12.81 -19.71 -5.50
C TYR A 183 13.41 -20.55 -4.38
N GLY A 184 12.73 -21.60 -3.98
CA GLY A 184 13.20 -22.51 -2.95
C GLY A 184 14.35 -23.38 -3.40
N GLY A 185 15.18 -23.83 -2.45
CA GLY A 185 16.21 -24.84 -2.69
C GLY A 185 15.61 -26.23 -2.86
N GLY A 186 16.34 -27.14 -3.51
CA GLY A 186 15.94 -28.53 -3.68
C GLY A 186 16.08 -29.37 -2.41
N GLY A 187 15.23 -30.36 -2.25
CA GLY A 187 15.37 -31.40 -1.22
C GLY A 187 16.38 -32.45 -1.63
N ALA A 188 17.13 -32.98 -0.66
CA ALA A 188 18.07 -34.06 -0.89
C ALA A 188 17.39 -35.42 -0.78
N TYR A 189 18.01 -36.42 -1.43
CA TYR A 189 17.60 -37.81 -1.39
C TYR A 189 18.82 -38.69 -1.07
N PRO A 190 18.79 -39.56 -0.02
CA PRO A 190 19.89 -40.43 0.27
C PRO A 190 20.09 -41.47 -0.84
N ASP A 191 21.33 -41.86 -1.08
CA ASP A 191 21.63 -42.96 -1.98
C ASP A 191 21.24 -44.35 -1.42
N SER A 192 21.48 -45.41 -2.24
CA SER A 192 21.11 -46.76 -1.87
C SER A 192 22.03 -47.40 -0.80
N SER A 193 23.19 -46.80 -0.56
CA SER A 193 24.16 -47.31 0.45
C SER A 193 23.86 -46.88 1.89
N GLY A 194 23.01 -45.82 2.04
CA GLY A 194 22.67 -45.29 3.37
C GLY A 194 23.77 -44.47 4.05
N ASP A 195 24.93 -44.36 3.42
CA ASP A 195 26.12 -43.64 3.95
C ASP A 195 26.14 -42.17 3.49
N ASP A 196 25.34 -41.81 2.53
CA ASP A 196 25.35 -40.49 1.90
C ASP A 196 24.12 -39.62 2.27
N ASP A 197 23.99 -39.38 3.56
CA ASP A 197 23.07 -38.35 4.06
C ASP A 197 23.50 -36.98 3.55
N ARG A 198 22.56 -36.22 2.99
CA ARG A 198 22.85 -34.94 2.35
C ARG A 198 21.95 -33.83 2.80
N GLY A 199 22.51 -32.63 2.98
CA GLY A 199 21.75 -31.44 3.31
C GLY A 199 20.93 -30.94 2.11
N GLY A 200 19.81 -30.28 2.40
CA GLY A 200 19.00 -29.59 1.41
C GLY A 200 19.67 -28.32 0.90
N GLY A 201 19.27 -27.87 -0.28
CA GLY A 201 19.69 -26.60 -0.89
C GLY A 201 19.09 -25.38 -0.18
N GLY A 202 19.75 -24.23 -0.28
CA GLY A 202 19.20 -22.96 0.20
C GLY A 202 18.25 -22.31 -0.82
N GLY A 203 17.28 -21.52 -0.35
CA GLY A 203 16.45 -20.68 -1.21
C GLY A 203 17.20 -19.42 -1.67
N SER A 204 16.86 -18.86 -2.81
CA SER A 204 17.45 -17.60 -3.31
C SER A 204 16.82 -16.38 -2.64
N GLY A 205 17.58 -15.30 -2.55
CA GLY A 205 17.08 -13.96 -2.26
C GLY A 205 16.57 -13.27 -3.53
N PHE A 206 15.91 -12.13 -3.37
CA PHE A 206 15.43 -11.31 -4.47
C PHE A 206 15.26 -9.85 -4.01
N VAL A 207 15.51 -8.94 -4.93
CA VAL A 207 15.17 -7.51 -4.80
C VAL A 207 14.59 -7.04 -6.13
N TRP A 208 13.45 -6.36 -6.07
CA TRP A 208 12.81 -5.83 -7.28
C TRP A 208 13.55 -4.59 -7.79
N THR A 209 14.09 -4.65 -9.00
CA THR A 209 14.84 -3.56 -9.64
C THR A 209 14.09 -2.86 -10.77
N GLY A 210 12.79 -3.15 -10.91
CA GLY A 210 11.94 -2.55 -11.94
C GLY A 210 11.86 -3.34 -13.26
N SER A 211 12.71 -4.35 -13.46
CA SER A 211 12.77 -5.10 -14.73
C SER A 211 13.14 -6.58 -14.62
N ASN A 212 13.41 -7.09 -13.42
CA ASN A 212 13.96 -8.44 -13.21
C ASN A 212 12.95 -9.48 -12.70
N ALA A 213 11.65 -9.27 -12.91
CA ALA A 213 10.61 -10.17 -12.45
C ALA A 213 10.09 -11.16 -13.50
N PRO A 214 9.49 -12.29 -13.07
CA PRO A 214 8.88 -13.26 -13.95
C PRO A 214 7.56 -12.76 -14.55
N THR A 215 7.06 -13.47 -15.56
CA THR A 215 5.72 -13.24 -16.11
C THR A 215 4.65 -13.37 -15.01
N GLY A 216 3.69 -12.45 -14.96
CA GLY A 216 2.63 -12.43 -13.96
C GLY A 216 2.98 -11.71 -12.66
N TYR A 217 4.15 -11.08 -12.59
CA TYR A 217 4.52 -10.23 -11.44
C TYR A 217 3.57 -9.04 -11.32
N LEU A 218 3.19 -8.70 -10.07
CA LEU A 218 2.09 -7.78 -9.79
C LEU A 218 2.55 -6.34 -9.53
N LEU A 219 3.84 -6.13 -9.24
CA LEU A 219 4.35 -4.79 -8.95
C LEU A 219 4.80 -4.09 -10.21
N GLY A 220 4.39 -2.84 -10.37
CA GLY A 220 4.90 -1.94 -11.37
C GLY A 220 6.32 -1.45 -11.05
N SER A 221 6.94 -0.80 -12.03
CA SER A 221 8.32 -0.28 -11.88
C SER A 221 8.45 0.83 -10.85
N GLU A 222 7.36 1.48 -10.46
CA GLU A 222 7.29 2.50 -9.41
C GLU A 222 7.71 2.00 -8.04
N TYR A 223 7.52 0.69 -7.78
CA TYR A 223 7.93 0.05 -6.52
C TYR A 223 9.35 -0.53 -6.56
N HIS A 224 10.17 -0.19 -7.55
CA HIS A 224 11.55 -0.68 -7.60
C HIS A 224 12.36 -0.23 -6.38
N LEU A 225 13.28 -1.08 -5.97
CA LEU A 225 14.20 -0.78 -4.87
C LEU A 225 15.47 -0.13 -5.39
N ALA A 226 15.81 1.04 -4.86
CA ALA A 226 17.12 1.65 -5.01
C ALA A 226 18.12 1.06 -3.99
N ASN A 227 19.43 1.18 -4.26
CA ASN A 227 20.51 0.72 -3.37
C ASN A 227 20.32 -0.71 -2.88
N ALA A 228 19.74 -1.56 -3.73
CA ALA A 228 19.30 -2.89 -3.36
C ALA A 228 20.37 -3.95 -3.57
N SER A 229 20.42 -4.92 -2.67
CA SER A 229 21.29 -6.07 -2.77
C SER A 229 20.74 -7.26 -2.00
N THR A 230 21.21 -8.46 -2.38
CA THR A 230 20.98 -9.70 -1.65
C THR A 230 22.31 -10.37 -1.34
N THR A 231 22.47 -10.86 -0.12
CA THR A 231 23.69 -11.43 0.41
C THR A 231 23.45 -12.86 0.87
N ALA A 232 24.36 -13.77 0.48
CA ALA A 232 24.27 -15.18 0.87
C ALA A 232 24.54 -15.38 2.36
N GLY A 233 23.87 -16.34 2.97
CA GLY A 233 24.09 -16.76 4.35
C GLY A 233 25.45 -17.40 4.64
N SER A 234 26.34 -17.52 3.64
CA SER A 234 27.77 -17.86 3.81
C SER A 234 28.65 -16.63 4.00
N ALA A 235 28.14 -15.43 3.74
CA ALA A 235 28.85 -14.16 3.89
C ALA A 235 28.49 -13.45 5.19
N SER A 236 29.28 -12.45 5.56
CA SER A 236 29.03 -11.61 6.72
C SER A 236 28.20 -10.40 6.36
N PHE A 237 27.22 -10.08 7.18
CA PHE A 237 26.35 -8.89 7.09
C PHE A 237 25.90 -8.46 8.48
N MET A 238 25.28 -7.30 8.58
CA MET A 238 24.75 -6.80 9.86
C MET A 238 23.48 -7.56 10.23
N GLY A 239 23.46 -8.15 11.42
CA GLY A 239 22.28 -8.82 11.97
C GLY A 239 21.27 -7.83 12.56
N PRO A 240 20.06 -8.29 12.91
CA PRO A 240 18.99 -7.43 13.43
C PRO A 240 19.36 -6.67 14.71
N THR A 241 20.29 -7.19 15.50
CA THR A 241 20.76 -6.57 16.74
C THR A 241 21.83 -5.49 16.52
N GLY A 242 22.18 -5.19 15.26
CA GLY A 242 23.28 -4.26 14.94
C GLY A 242 24.68 -4.85 15.11
N THR A 243 24.80 -6.16 15.28
CA THR A 243 26.07 -6.89 15.35
C THR A 243 26.29 -7.67 14.06
N ALA A 244 27.52 -7.66 13.54
CA ALA A 244 27.85 -8.46 12.35
C ALA A 244 27.73 -9.97 12.64
N GLU A 245 27.09 -10.68 11.70
CA GLU A 245 26.94 -12.13 11.75
C GLU A 245 27.30 -12.78 10.40
N THR A 246 27.72 -14.04 10.41
CA THR A 246 27.90 -14.82 9.18
C THR A 246 26.71 -15.73 9.00
N GLY A 247 25.81 -15.30 8.12
CA GLY A 247 24.51 -15.93 7.93
C GLY A 247 23.59 -15.83 9.14
N HIS A 248 22.30 -15.66 8.90
CA HIS A 248 21.31 -15.49 9.96
C HIS A 248 20.91 -16.81 10.60
N SER A 249 20.79 -16.82 11.93
CA SER A 249 20.48 -18.00 12.76
C SER A 249 19.10 -17.89 13.38
N GLY A 250 18.41 -19.03 13.53
CA GLY A 250 17.09 -19.07 14.14
C GLY A 250 15.99 -18.70 13.17
N ASP A 251 14.93 -18.08 13.68
CA ASP A 251 13.85 -17.54 12.85
C ASP A 251 14.33 -16.31 12.07
N GLY A 252 13.70 -16.03 10.96
CA GLY A 252 13.97 -14.84 10.18
C GLY A 252 13.59 -13.55 10.91
N TYR A 253 13.89 -12.44 10.28
CA TYR A 253 13.58 -11.11 10.79
C TYR A 253 13.33 -10.14 9.63
N ALA A 254 12.52 -9.11 9.87
CA ALA A 254 12.41 -8.00 8.93
C ALA A 254 12.45 -6.67 9.67
N ARG A 255 12.95 -5.63 9.01
CA ARG A 255 13.00 -4.26 9.50
C ARG A 255 12.63 -3.29 8.42
N ILE A 256 11.83 -2.30 8.78
CA ILE A 256 11.53 -1.13 7.96
C ILE A 256 12.03 0.10 8.72
N THR A 257 12.97 0.82 8.13
CA THR A 257 13.47 2.10 8.70
C THR A 257 12.90 3.24 7.86
N VAL A 258 12.25 4.19 8.50
CA VAL A 258 11.75 5.41 7.87
C VAL A 258 12.92 6.33 7.56
N LEU A 259 13.26 6.53 6.29
CA LEU A 259 14.32 7.44 5.87
C LEU A 259 13.80 8.86 5.74
N GLU A 260 12.57 9.01 5.22
CA GLU A 260 11.92 10.28 4.97
C GLU A 260 10.40 10.06 4.88
N VAL A 261 9.61 10.97 5.43
CA VAL A 261 8.17 11.04 5.18
C VAL A 261 7.94 12.25 4.29
N PHE A 262 7.27 12.06 3.18
CA PHE A 262 6.98 13.17 2.27
C PHE A 262 5.89 14.05 2.88
N PRO A 263 6.02 15.37 2.74
CA PRO A 263 4.99 16.31 3.15
C PRO A 263 3.65 15.92 2.54
N GLN A 264 2.60 15.99 3.34
CA GLN A 264 1.23 15.69 2.90
C GLN A 264 0.39 16.95 3.05
N GLY A 265 -0.36 17.28 2.00
CA GLY A 265 -1.42 18.27 2.10
C GLY A 265 -2.47 17.85 3.14
N PRO A 266 -3.39 18.75 3.52
CA PRO A 266 -4.49 18.44 4.44
C PRO A 266 -5.39 17.34 3.88
N GLU A 267 -6.17 16.73 4.76
CA GLU A 267 -7.25 15.85 4.32
C GLU A 267 -8.31 16.61 3.50
N THR A 268 -9.03 15.89 2.64
CA THR A 268 -10.16 16.44 1.88
C THR A 268 -11.23 16.95 2.85
N PRO A 269 -11.72 18.21 2.69
CA PRO A 269 -12.79 18.73 3.52
C PRO A 269 -14.04 17.86 3.46
N THR A 270 -14.59 17.54 4.64
CA THR A 270 -15.81 16.73 4.76
C THR A 270 -17.04 17.59 5.00
N ASN A 271 -18.22 16.99 4.85
CA ASN A 271 -19.52 17.66 5.07
C ASN A 271 -19.65 18.98 4.32
N PHE A 272 -19.13 19.04 3.09
CA PHE A 272 -19.29 20.21 2.24
C PHE A 272 -20.72 20.28 1.70
N HIS A 273 -21.52 21.25 2.17
CA HIS A 273 -22.95 21.33 1.93
C HIS A 273 -23.46 22.74 1.81
N GLN A 274 -24.65 22.90 1.25
CA GLN A 274 -25.42 24.15 1.20
C GLN A 274 -26.15 24.35 2.52
N THR A 275 -25.93 25.51 3.18
CA THR A 275 -26.59 25.88 4.45
C THR A 275 -27.76 26.82 4.27
N ALA A 276 -27.71 27.66 3.24
CA ALA A 276 -28.73 28.63 2.95
C ALA A 276 -28.98 28.72 1.44
N LYS A 277 -30.21 29.04 1.06
CA LYS A 277 -30.69 29.19 -0.30
C LYS A 277 -31.56 30.41 -0.43
N ASP A 278 -31.14 31.31 -1.28
CA ASP A 278 -31.92 32.51 -1.65
C ASP A 278 -31.88 32.69 -3.17
N TYR A 279 -32.53 33.72 -3.73
CA TYR A 279 -32.51 34.03 -5.15
C TYR A 279 -31.14 34.50 -5.65
N PHE A 280 -30.41 35.22 -4.83
CA PHE A 280 -29.12 35.87 -5.19
C PHE A 280 -28.00 35.51 -4.25
N SER A 281 -28.19 34.49 -3.43
CA SER A 281 -27.11 34.01 -2.54
C SER A 281 -27.21 32.55 -2.23
N LEU A 282 -26.06 31.94 -2.00
CA LEU A 282 -25.89 30.56 -1.56
C LEU A 282 -24.98 30.55 -0.34
N GLY A 283 -25.47 30.04 0.79
CA GLY A 283 -24.65 29.73 1.95
C GLY A 283 -24.00 28.35 1.79
N LEU A 284 -22.72 28.27 2.04
CA LEU A 284 -21.91 27.05 1.98
C LEU A 284 -21.19 26.84 3.30
N ALA A 285 -21.09 25.62 3.75
CA ALA A 285 -20.28 25.26 4.92
C ALA A 285 -19.65 23.87 4.77
N TRP A 286 -18.62 23.62 5.58
CA TRP A 286 -17.89 22.37 5.62
C TRP A 286 -17.26 22.15 7.00
N ASP A 287 -16.82 20.93 7.29
CA ASP A 287 -16.05 20.64 8.49
C ASP A 287 -14.59 21.04 8.29
N ALA A 288 -13.93 21.44 9.37
CA ALA A 288 -12.50 21.77 9.32
C ALA A 288 -11.69 20.50 8.96
N ALA A 289 -10.89 20.60 7.91
CA ALA A 289 -9.94 19.56 7.55
C ALA A 289 -8.73 19.60 8.49
N ALA A 290 -8.26 18.42 8.92
CA ALA A 290 -7.07 18.33 9.75
C ALA A 290 -5.85 18.92 8.99
N ASP A 291 -4.98 19.61 9.71
CA ASP A 291 -3.76 20.25 9.20
C ASP A 291 -3.95 21.34 8.13
N ALA A 292 -5.19 21.75 7.84
CA ALA A 292 -5.47 22.82 6.91
C ALA A 292 -5.13 24.20 7.52
N THR A 293 -4.38 25.02 6.77
CA THR A 293 -4.18 26.44 7.08
C THR A 293 -5.17 27.35 6.38
N GLY A 294 -5.88 26.83 5.36
CA GLY A 294 -6.93 27.55 4.63
C GLY A 294 -7.58 26.71 3.57
N TYR A 295 -8.52 27.34 2.84
CA TYR A 295 -9.32 26.71 1.81
C TYR A 295 -9.36 27.57 0.55
N ARG A 296 -9.34 26.91 -0.62
CA ARG A 296 -9.64 27.54 -1.92
C ARG A 296 -10.98 27.02 -2.39
N LEU A 297 -11.94 27.94 -2.54
CA LEU A 297 -13.27 27.63 -3.05
C LEU A 297 -13.34 28.04 -4.52
N TYR A 298 -13.77 27.12 -5.36
CA TYR A 298 -13.97 27.33 -6.79
C TYR A 298 -15.45 27.21 -7.10
N ARG A 299 -15.93 28.01 -8.07
CA ARG A 299 -17.24 27.89 -8.70
C ARG A 299 -17.05 27.70 -10.20
N ASP A 300 -17.62 26.63 -10.74
CA ASP A 300 -17.57 26.26 -12.16
C ASP A 300 -16.13 26.24 -12.73
N GLY A 301 -15.16 25.84 -11.89
CA GLY A 301 -13.75 25.75 -12.21
C GLY A 301 -12.95 27.04 -12.01
N ALA A 302 -13.59 28.19 -11.73
CA ALA A 302 -12.91 29.46 -11.43
C ALA A 302 -12.73 29.64 -9.93
N LEU A 303 -11.54 30.14 -9.50
CA LEU A 303 -11.30 30.47 -8.10
C LEU A 303 -12.24 31.58 -7.64
N LEU A 304 -13.10 31.28 -6.68
CA LEU A 304 -14.07 32.22 -6.12
C LEU A 304 -13.53 32.93 -4.89
N ALA A 305 -12.93 32.19 -3.95
CA ALA A 305 -12.40 32.74 -2.71
C ALA A 305 -11.26 31.91 -2.14
N THR A 306 -10.39 32.58 -1.35
CA THR A 306 -9.42 31.93 -0.45
C THR A 306 -9.81 32.28 0.99
N LEU A 307 -9.98 31.27 1.84
CA LEU A 307 -10.65 31.37 3.13
C LEU A 307 -9.81 30.71 4.23
N THR A 308 -9.97 31.18 5.45
CA THR A 308 -9.43 30.52 6.65
C THR A 308 -10.55 29.96 7.57
N GLY A 309 -11.81 30.34 7.32
CA GLY A 309 -12.99 29.81 7.99
C GLY A 309 -13.60 28.63 7.24
N THR A 310 -14.64 28.05 7.82
CA THR A 310 -15.35 26.85 7.31
C THR A 310 -16.73 27.14 6.72
N SER A 311 -16.96 28.37 6.31
CA SER A 311 -18.21 28.80 5.64
C SER A 311 -17.93 29.93 4.65
N TYR A 312 -18.82 30.06 3.68
CA TYR A 312 -18.82 31.13 2.69
C TYR A 312 -20.24 31.43 2.23
N THR A 313 -20.50 32.70 1.93
CA THR A 313 -21.73 33.11 1.25
C THR A 313 -21.39 33.62 -0.14
N ASP A 314 -21.83 32.93 -1.16
CA ASP A 314 -21.75 33.37 -2.56
C ASP A 314 -22.96 34.26 -2.84
N SER A 315 -22.70 35.54 -3.08
CA SER A 315 -23.73 36.56 -3.39
C SER A 315 -23.68 37.03 -4.85
N ASP A 316 -22.89 36.38 -5.67
CA ASP A 316 -22.76 36.67 -7.10
C ASP A 316 -23.36 35.49 -7.91
N VAL A 317 -24.61 35.17 -7.65
CA VAL A 317 -25.35 34.07 -8.28
C VAL A 317 -26.70 34.56 -8.82
N GLU A 318 -27.17 33.94 -9.89
CA GLU A 318 -28.44 34.27 -10.51
C GLU A 318 -29.58 33.36 -10.02
N PRO A 319 -30.84 33.83 -10.03
CA PRO A 319 -31.99 33.03 -9.63
C PRO A 319 -32.22 31.83 -10.56
N GLY A 320 -32.57 30.68 -10.00
CA GLY A 320 -32.91 29.47 -10.73
C GLY A 320 -31.72 28.72 -11.31
N GLU A 321 -30.50 29.16 -11.02
CA GLU A 321 -29.29 28.54 -11.55
C GLU A 321 -28.68 27.52 -10.61
N SER A 322 -27.93 26.58 -11.17
CA SER A 322 -27.18 25.57 -10.44
C SER A 322 -25.68 25.73 -10.69
N TYR A 323 -24.91 25.76 -9.63
CA TYR A 323 -23.48 25.98 -9.67
C TYR A 323 -22.72 24.78 -9.12
N ARG A 324 -21.57 24.47 -9.72
CA ARG A 324 -20.66 23.43 -9.25
C ARG A 324 -19.56 24.07 -8.42
N TYR A 325 -19.51 23.71 -7.15
CA TYR A 325 -18.47 24.13 -6.23
C TYR A 325 -17.44 23.04 -6.03
N SER A 326 -16.17 23.43 -5.94
CA SER A 326 -15.05 22.58 -5.55
C SER A 326 -14.28 23.27 -4.44
N LEU A 327 -14.03 22.56 -3.35
CA LEU A 327 -13.36 23.06 -2.17
C LEU A 327 -12.08 22.27 -1.93
N ILE A 328 -10.94 22.97 -1.87
CA ILE A 328 -9.62 22.38 -1.65
C ILE A 328 -9.06 22.98 -0.36
N ALA A 329 -8.73 22.14 0.63
CA ALA A 329 -7.94 22.56 1.77
C ALA A 329 -6.46 22.66 1.36
N TYR A 330 -5.69 23.57 1.99
CA TYR A 330 -4.26 23.68 1.74
C TYR A 330 -3.47 23.99 3.01
N ASN A 331 -2.21 23.61 3.01
CA ASN A 331 -1.19 24.02 3.99
C ASN A 331 0.14 24.32 3.29
N ALA A 332 1.25 24.39 4.06
CA ALA A 332 2.59 24.61 3.50
C ALA A 332 3.11 23.42 2.69
N ASP A 333 2.59 22.22 2.95
CA ASP A 333 3.05 20.96 2.37
C ASP A 333 2.29 20.59 1.09
N GLY A 334 1.12 21.18 0.85
CA GLY A 334 0.35 20.95 -0.38
C GLY A 334 -1.14 21.21 -0.26
N ASP A 335 -1.85 20.74 -1.27
CA ASP A 335 -3.30 20.80 -1.42
C ASP A 335 -3.93 19.43 -1.15
N SER A 336 -5.15 19.44 -0.62
CA SER A 336 -5.99 18.24 -0.51
C SER A 336 -6.59 17.86 -1.87
N ASP A 337 -7.15 16.65 -1.95
CA ASP A 337 -8.14 16.34 -2.98
C ASP A 337 -9.36 17.27 -2.86
N PRO A 338 -10.04 17.58 -3.98
CA PRO A 338 -11.19 18.47 -3.96
C PRO A 338 -12.46 17.82 -3.43
N ALA A 339 -13.14 18.46 -2.48
CA ALA A 339 -14.52 18.15 -2.15
C ALA A 339 -15.46 18.86 -3.14
N ALA A 340 -16.47 18.16 -3.68
CA ALA A 340 -17.38 18.68 -4.67
C ALA A 340 -18.80 18.84 -4.12
N LEU A 341 -19.48 19.91 -4.55
CA LEU A 341 -20.88 20.21 -4.22
C LEU A 341 -21.57 20.81 -5.44
N THR A 342 -22.82 20.41 -5.68
CA THR A 342 -23.73 21.16 -6.58
C THR A 342 -24.78 21.83 -5.69
N ALA A 343 -24.89 23.16 -5.79
CA ALA A 343 -25.86 23.95 -5.07
C ALA A 343 -26.66 24.82 -6.04
N SER A 344 -27.92 25.10 -5.74
CA SER A 344 -28.81 25.89 -6.59
C SER A 344 -29.50 27.00 -5.81
N THR A 345 -29.69 28.12 -6.47
CA THR A 345 -30.53 29.19 -5.97
C THR A 345 -32.03 28.83 -6.01
N LEU A 346 -32.85 29.62 -5.37
CA LEU A 346 -34.31 29.50 -5.55
C LEU A 346 -34.67 29.75 -7.01
N GLU A 347 -35.58 28.93 -7.52
CA GLU A 347 -36.13 29.16 -8.87
C GLU A 347 -36.70 30.55 -8.91
N GLY A 348 -36.05 31.35 -9.65
CA GLY A 348 -36.33 32.78 -9.62
C GLY A 348 -37.12 33.21 -10.78
N PHE A 349 -37.50 34.29 -10.74
CA PHE A 349 -38.33 35.18 -11.41
C PHE A 349 -37.51 35.96 -12.46
N ALA A 350 -37.88 35.87 -13.71
CA ALA A 350 -37.28 36.72 -14.72
C ALA A 350 -37.67 38.19 -14.46
N PHE A 351 -36.68 39.06 -14.36
CA PHE A 351 -36.96 40.49 -14.42
C PHE A 351 -37.56 40.80 -15.76
N ARG A 352 -38.80 41.33 -15.76
CA ARG A 352 -39.39 41.92 -16.95
C ARG A 352 -39.49 43.41 -16.77
N THR A 353 -38.92 44.14 -17.67
CA THR A 353 -39.25 45.56 -17.80
C THR A 353 -40.59 45.67 -18.51
N ILE A 354 -41.61 46.18 -17.80
CA ILE A 354 -42.91 46.43 -18.36
C ILE A 354 -42.95 47.93 -18.63
N THR A 355 -43.09 48.29 -19.90
CA THR A 355 -43.25 49.69 -20.32
C THR A 355 -44.73 49.96 -20.49
N PHE A 356 -45.25 50.94 -19.80
CA PHE A 356 -46.67 51.38 -19.87
C PHE A 356 -46.77 52.56 -20.81
N SER A 357 -47.74 52.55 -21.73
CA SER A 357 -47.95 53.61 -22.63
C SER A 357 -49.18 54.51 -22.29
N ASP A 358 -50.03 54.07 -21.35
CA ASP A 358 -51.23 54.83 -20.94
C ASP A 358 -51.72 54.45 -19.52
N ALA A 359 -52.60 55.21 -18.95
CA ALA A 359 -53.00 55.23 -17.55
C ALA A 359 -53.81 54.03 -17.05
N VAL A 360 -54.03 52.99 -17.82
CA VAL A 360 -54.66 51.74 -17.36
C VAL A 360 -53.79 50.53 -17.71
N PHE A 361 -53.31 49.87 -16.71
CA PHE A 361 -52.57 48.66 -16.94
C PHE A 361 -53.15 47.46 -16.14
N SER A 362 -53.17 46.33 -16.79
CA SER A 362 -53.49 45.06 -16.17
C SER A 362 -52.27 44.16 -16.22
N ILE A 363 -51.85 43.70 -15.06
CA ILE A 363 -50.75 42.75 -14.95
C ILE A 363 -51.37 41.38 -14.64
N ASN A 364 -51.14 40.42 -15.52
CA ASN A 364 -51.49 39.05 -15.21
C ASN A 364 -50.52 38.50 -14.19
N PRO A 365 -50.95 38.06 -13.00
CA PRO A 365 -50.08 37.51 -11.96
C PRO A 365 -49.22 36.34 -12.45
N CYS A 366 -49.66 35.59 -13.43
CA CYS A 366 -48.90 34.48 -14.02
C CYS A 366 -47.66 34.93 -14.81
N ASP A 367 -47.56 36.19 -15.17
CA ASP A 367 -46.44 36.75 -15.94
C ASP A 367 -45.41 37.45 -15.07
N ILE A 368 -45.62 37.50 -13.76
CA ILE A 368 -44.71 38.12 -12.80
C ILE A 368 -43.99 37.05 -12.03
N ASN A 369 -42.78 36.86 -12.40
CA ASN A 369 -41.88 35.96 -11.73
C ASN A 369 -40.79 36.79 -11.11
N ALA A 370 -40.58 36.91 -9.81
CA ALA A 370 -39.62 37.65 -9.04
C ALA A 370 -39.76 39.18 -9.05
N LYS A 371 -38.74 39.91 -8.79
CA LYS A 371 -38.79 41.38 -8.70
C LYS A 371 -39.18 42.01 -10.04
N THR A 372 -40.40 42.53 -10.13
CA THR A 372 -40.79 43.38 -11.26
C THR A 372 -40.55 44.83 -10.86
N VAL A 373 -39.62 45.47 -11.56
CA VAL A 373 -39.36 46.92 -11.39
C VAL A 373 -40.24 47.66 -12.39
N LEU A 374 -41.21 48.39 -11.89
CA LEU A 374 -42.06 49.25 -12.72
C LEU A 374 -41.49 50.67 -12.70
N SER A 375 -40.95 51.14 -13.83
CA SER A 375 -40.53 52.52 -13.98
C SER A 375 -41.70 53.32 -14.57
N LEU A 376 -42.26 54.21 -13.79
CA LEU A 376 -43.28 55.15 -14.28
C LEU A 376 -42.60 56.43 -14.74
N SER A 377 -42.80 56.85 -15.99
CA SER A 377 -42.08 57.94 -16.63
C SER A 377 -42.46 59.36 -16.16
N ALA A 378 -43.26 59.53 -15.09
CA ALA A 378 -43.71 60.82 -14.62
C ALA A 378 -43.35 61.15 -13.15
N ALA A 379 -42.85 60.24 -12.38
CA ALA A 379 -42.27 60.45 -11.04
C ALA A 379 -41.35 59.27 -10.72
N GLU A 380 -40.20 59.49 -10.14
CA GLU A 380 -39.24 58.45 -9.77
C GLU A 380 -39.78 57.52 -8.65
N THR A 381 -40.83 56.77 -8.94
CA THR A 381 -41.42 55.82 -8.02
C THR A 381 -41.07 54.41 -8.51
N VAL A 382 -40.21 53.75 -7.78
CA VAL A 382 -39.89 52.34 -7.99
C VAL A 382 -40.84 51.51 -7.13
N LEU A 383 -41.75 50.76 -7.77
CA LEU A 383 -42.59 49.80 -7.09
C LEU A 383 -41.88 48.44 -7.09
N ILE A 384 -41.46 47.99 -5.93
CA ILE A 384 -40.91 46.67 -5.76
C ILE A 384 -42.06 45.75 -5.32
N LEU A 385 -42.42 44.81 -6.16
CA LEU A 385 -43.43 43.80 -5.84
C LEU A 385 -42.70 42.57 -5.25
N GLU A 386 -42.97 42.29 -3.99
CA GLU A 386 -42.45 41.10 -3.33
C GLU A 386 -43.33 39.88 -3.66
N PRO A 387 -42.79 38.71 -3.89
CA PRO A 387 -43.56 37.50 -4.29
C PRO A 387 -44.66 37.12 -3.30
N GLU A 388 -44.43 37.32 -2.03
CA GLU A 388 -45.33 36.94 -0.94
C GLU A 388 -46.66 37.73 -0.95
N ALA A 389 -46.65 38.92 -1.57
CA ALA A 389 -47.87 39.74 -1.70
C ALA A 389 -48.89 39.18 -2.70
N TRP A 390 -48.52 38.24 -3.57
CA TRP A 390 -49.31 37.68 -4.63
C TRP A 390 -50.11 36.44 -4.25
N TYR A 391 -49.68 35.75 -3.21
CA TYR A 391 -50.35 34.52 -2.74
C TYR A 391 -51.62 34.79 -1.95
N SER A 392 -51.81 36.01 -1.46
CA SER A 392 -53.00 36.39 -0.65
C SER A 392 -54.18 36.90 -1.45
N GLY A 393 -54.04 37.15 -2.74
CA GLY A 393 -55.11 37.66 -3.58
C GLY A 393 -55.48 39.14 -3.34
N ASP A 394 -54.74 39.83 -2.50
CA ASP A 394 -55.01 41.23 -2.17
C ASP A 394 -54.09 42.17 -2.96
N LEU A 395 -54.67 42.84 -3.93
CA LEU A 395 -54.05 43.99 -4.58
C LEU A 395 -54.07 45.17 -3.62
N TYR A 396 -52.95 45.54 -3.01
CA TYR A 396 -52.83 46.80 -2.33
C TYR A 396 -52.81 47.93 -3.36
N SER A 397 -53.92 48.68 -3.44
CA SER A 397 -53.93 49.99 -4.06
C SER A 397 -53.36 51.01 -3.08
N GLY A 398 -52.07 51.27 -3.09
CA GLY A 398 -51.48 52.40 -2.39
C GLY A 398 -51.72 53.65 -3.20
N GLU A 399 -52.55 54.55 -2.69
CA GLU A 399 -52.54 55.95 -3.15
C GLU A 399 -51.22 56.60 -2.72
N VAL A 400 -50.56 57.26 -3.67
CA VAL A 400 -49.45 58.16 -3.46
C VAL A 400 -49.92 59.46 -2.87
#